data_3a99e8cae57a7570452fd962bd499df1
#
_entry.id   3a99e8cae57a7570452fd962bd499df1
#
_cell.length_a   1.000
_cell.length_b   1.000
_cell.length_c   1.000
_cell.angle_alpha   90.00
_cell.angle_beta   90.00
_cell.angle_gamma   90.00
#
_symmetry.space_group_name_H-M   'P 1'
#
loop_
_entity.id
_entity.type
_entity.pdbx_description
1 polymer ?
#
loop_
_entity_poly.entity_id
_entity_poly.type
_entity_poly.pdbx_seq_one_letter_code
_entity_poly.pdbx_strand_id
1 'polypeptide(L)'
;MAGVSAGTVDRVLHNRGDVSAASREKVQKVLDEIDYHPNMFAIGLAAKKRYRVLCITPYYVEHDYWYSVAEGINRAAQELRPFNVSVDYLCYRHADRLSYEKACTRLRKEIADAVLIAPNFREETMSLTSYLEGKKIPYVFVDFNIEDTHALCYIGQDSQTSGYMAAKILMRKYKEGQELIL
;
A
#
# COMPACT_ATOMS: atom_id res chain seq x y z
N MET A 1 -20.68 6.47 31.49
CA MET A 1 -19.49 5.64 31.22
C MET A 1 -19.86 4.16 31.37
N ALA A 2 -19.13 3.24 30.75
CA ALA A 2 -19.54 1.83 30.55
C ALA A 2 -19.70 0.96 31.81
N GLY A 3 -19.30 1.43 33.01
CA GLY A 3 -19.43 0.68 34.26
C GLY A 3 -18.62 -0.64 34.33
N VAL A 4 -17.50 -0.71 33.59
CA VAL A 4 -16.58 -1.84 33.55
C VAL A 4 -15.17 -1.38 33.92
N SER A 5 -14.26 -2.34 34.26
CA SER A 5 -12.88 -2.01 34.59
C SER A 5 -12.08 -1.46 33.41
N ALA A 6 -11.05 -0.64 33.67
CA ALA A 6 -10.15 -0.14 32.61
C ALA A 6 -9.52 -1.28 31.79
N GLY A 7 -9.18 -2.41 32.43
CA GLY A 7 -8.66 -3.59 31.74
C GLY A 7 -9.68 -4.25 30.82
N THR A 8 -10.99 -4.17 31.12
CA THR A 8 -12.06 -4.65 30.25
C THR A 8 -12.19 -3.73 29.02
N VAL A 9 -12.11 -2.41 29.22
CA VAL A 9 -12.11 -1.41 28.13
C VAL A 9 -10.92 -1.66 27.20
N ASP A 10 -9.71 -1.82 27.73
CA ASP A 10 -8.49 -2.11 26.95
C ASP A 10 -8.63 -3.37 26.09
N ARG A 11 -9.19 -4.45 26.67
CA ARG A 11 -9.42 -5.69 25.93
C ARG A 11 -10.44 -5.54 24.80
N VAL A 12 -11.50 -4.74 25.01
CA VAL A 12 -12.50 -4.45 23.96
C VAL A 12 -11.87 -3.61 22.86
N LEU A 13 -11.15 -2.54 23.19
CA LEU A 13 -10.48 -1.65 22.23
C LEU A 13 -9.46 -2.38 21.34
N HIS A 14 -8.76 -3.36 21.91
CA HIS A 14 -7.75 -4.14 21.17
C HIS A 14 -8.25 -5.50 20.70
N ASN A 15 -9.57 -5.73 20.72
CA ASN A 15 -10.21 -6.99 20.33
C ASN A 15 -9.55 -8.24 20.91
N ARG A 16 -9.05 -8.14 22.15
CA ARG A 16 -8.48 -9.27 22.88
C ARG A 16 -9.60 -10.13 23.43
N GLY A 17 -9.37 -11.47 23.50
CA GLY A 17 -10.32 -12.42 24.06
C GLY A 17 -10.69 -12.17 25.53
N ASP A 18 -11.55 -13.01 26.10
CA ASP A 18 -11.97 -13.02 27.51
C ASP A 18 -12.79 -11.81 28.00
N VAL A 19 -13.62 -11.24 27.14
CA VAL A 19 -14.62 -10.24 27.51
C VAL A 19 -16.02 -10.79 27.22
N SER A 20 -16.90 -10.76 28.23
CA SER A 20 -18.30 -11.19 28.04
C SER A 20 -19.00 -10.30 27.01
N ALA A 21 -19.96 -10.89 26.27
CA ALA A 21 -20.74 -10.17 25.27
C ALA A 21 -21.42 -8.91 25.87
N ALA A 22 -21.98 -9.03 27.06
CA ALA A 22 -22.62 -7.92 27.75
C ALA A 22 -21.66 -6.78 28.10
N SER A 23 -20.40 -7.09 28.46
CA SER A 23 -19.39 -6.07 28.74
C SER A 23 -18.89 -5.40 27.47
N ARG A 24 -18.74 -6.18 26.38
CA ARG A 24 -18.38 -5.66 25.06
C ARG A 24 -19.41 -4.67 24.54
N GLU A 25 -20.69 -5.02 24.64
CA GLU A 25 -21.79 -4.17 24.19
C GLU A 25 -21.85 -2.85 24.97
N LYS A 26 -21.68 -2.90 26.32
CA LYS A 26 -21.64 -1.69 27.15
C LYS A 26 -20.49 -0.75 26.75
N VAL A 27 -19.31 -1.29 26.48
CA VAL A 27 -18.15 -0.50 26.06
C VAL A 27 -18.39 0.08 24.68
N GLN A 28 -18.87 -0.75 23.72
CA GLN A 28 -19.13 -0.30 22.37
C GLN A 28 -20.14 0.84 22.33
N LYS A 29 -21.23 0.73 23.07
CA LYS A 29 -22.23 1.80 23.17
C LYS A 29 -21.63 3.14 23.63
N VAL A 30 -20.75 3.11 24.63
CA VAL A 30 -20.07 4.34 25.10
C VAL A 30 -19.10 4.86 24.05
N LEU A 31 -18.34 3.99 23.36
CA LEU A 31 -17.44 4.40 22.29
C LEU A 31 -18.18 5.10 21.14
N ASP A 32 -19.34 4.56 20.77
CA ASP A 32 -20.21 5.12 19.74
C ASP A 32 -20.81 6.47 20.20
N GLU A 33 -21.26 6.57 21.47
CA GLU A 33 -21.80 7.82 22.05
C GLU A 33 -20.79 8.97 22.08
N ILE A 34 -19.49 8.68 22.31
CA ILE A 34 -18.44 9.71 22.40
C ILE A 34 -17.68 9.89 21.08
N ASP A 35 -18.11 9.22 20.01
CA ASP A 35 -17.42 9.20 18.70
C ASP A 35 -15.92 8.91 18.85
N TYR A 36 -15.61 7.85 19.60
CA TYR A 36 -14.25 7.53 19.98
C TYR A 36 -13.44 7.04 18.77
N HIS A 37 -12.48 7.84 18.35
CA HIS A 37 -11.45 7.44 17.41
C HIS A 37 -10.14 7.12 18.15
N PRO A 38 -9.58 5.90 17.98
CA PRO A 38 -8.31 5.57 18.60
C PRO A 38 -7.24 6.57 18.19
N ASN A 39 -6.55 7.14 19.17
CA ASN A 39 -5.41 8.00 18.90
C ASN A 39 -4.26 7.14 18.35
N MET A 40 -4.10 7.11 17.03
CA MET A 40 -3.07 6.34 16.34
C MET A 40 -1.66 6.71 16.80
N PHE A 41 -1.43 7.97 17.20
CA PHE A 41 -0.13 8.39 17.75
C PHE A 41 0.15 7.73 19.11
N ALA A 42 -0.85 7.65 19.98
CA ALA A 42 -0.70 6.96 21.27
C ALA A 42 -0.46 5.46 21.09
N ILE A 43 -1.15 4.84 20.13
CA ILE A 43 -0.95 3.42 19.77
C ILE A 43 0.45 3.21 19.19
N GLY A 44 0.90 4.06 18.28
CA GLY A 44 2.24 4.00 17.68
C GLY A 44 3.35 4.16 18.72
N LEU A 45 3.22 5.11 19.65
CA LEU A 45 4.16 5.31 20.75
C LEU A 45 4.21 4.12 21.72
N ALA A 46 3.08 3.43 21.95
CA ALA A 46 3.01 2.22 22.77
C ALA A 46 3.48 0.95 22.03
N ALA A 47 3.50 0.97 20.70
CA ALA A 47 3.89 -0.18 19.89
C ALA A 47 5.41 -0.40 19.96
N LYS A 48 5.83 -1.52 20.57
CA LYS A 48 7.24 -1.96 20.57
C LYS A 48 7.66 -2.57 19.21
N LYS A 49 6.71 -2.92 18.36
CA LYS A 49 6.96 -3.56 17.07
C LYS A 49 7.41 -2.51 16.05
N ARG A 50 8.48 -2.82 15.31
CA ARG A 50 8.91 -2.07 14.14
C ARG A 50 8.31 -2.73 12.91
N TYR A 51 7.81 -1.92 12.00
CA TYR A 51 7.29 -2.37 10.71
C TYR A 51 8.22 -1.94 9.60
N ARG A 52 8.53 -2.85 8.70
CA ARG A 52 9.37 -2.59 7.54
C ARG A 52 8.59 -2.83 6.26
N VAL A 53 8.44 -1.79 5.47
CA VAL A 53 7.83 -1.84 4.14
C VAL A 53 8.96 -1.84 3.11
N LEU A 54 8.96 -2.83 2.21
CA LEU A 54 9.87 -2.86 1.07
C LEU A 54 9.16 -2.41 -0.20
N CYS A 55 9.79 -1.49 -0.94
CA CYS A 55 9.26 -0.99 -2.19
C CYS A 55 10.11 -1.52 -3.35
N ILE A 56 9.50 -2.29 -4.27
CA ILE A 56 10.12 -2.64 -5.56
C ILE A 56 9.62 -1.62 -6.59
N THR A 57 10.49 -0.72 -7.02
CA THR A 57 10.18 0.35 -7.98
C THR A 57 11.29 0.48 -9.04
N PRO A 58 10.99 1.04 -10.22
CA PRO A 58 12.04 1.43 -11.14
C PRO A 58 13.02 2.43 -10.51
N TYR A 59 14.27 2.45 -10.99
CA TYR A 59 15.17 3.58 -10.77
C TYR A 59 14.57 4.84 -11.37
N TYR A 60 14.79 5.96 -10.73
CA TYR A 60 14.31 7.28 -11.16
C TYR A 60 15.41 8.35 -10.97
N VAL A 61 15.28 9.39 -11.75
CA VAL A 61 16.04 10.64 -11.59
C VAL A 61 15.05 11.78 -11.36
N GLU A 62 15.55 12.92 -10.93
CA GLU A 62 14.73 14.12 -10.73
C GLU A 62 13.95 14.46 -12.00
N HIS A 63 12.66 14.79 -11.85
CA HIS A 63 11.67 15.04 -12.91
C HIS A 63 11.10 13.80 -13.63
N ASP A 64 11.52 12.59 -13.28
CA ASP A 64 10.85 11.37 -13.76
C ASP A 64 9.50 11.17 -13.10
N TYR A 65 8.62 10.41 -13.78
CA TYR A 65 7.35 9.94 -13.20
C TYR A 65 7.59 9.25 -11.85
N TRP A 66 8.55 8.33 -11.79
CA TRP A 66 8.87 7.57 -10.58
C TRP A 66 9.50 8.41 -9.47
N TYR A 67 10.07 9.55 -9.79
CA TYR A 67 10.51 10.52 -8.79
C TYR A 67 9.32 11.03 -7.97
N SER A 68 8.24 11.46 -8.62
CA SER A 68 7.03 11.95 -7.94
C SER A 68 6.35 10.85 -7.10
N VAL A 69 6.34 9.60 -7.60
CA VAL A 69 5.84 8.46 -6.83
C VAL A 69 6.69 8.23 -5.57
N ALA A 70 8.02 8.27 -5.71
CA ALA A 70 8.93 8.11 -4.57
C ALA A 70 8.82 9.25 -3.56
N GLU A 71 8.62 10.50 -4.00
CA GLU A 71 8.34 11.63 -3.08
C GLU A 71 7.08 11.37 -2.25
N GLY A 72 6.00 10.89 -2.88
CA GLY A 72 4.78 10.52 -2.17
C GLY A 72 5.01 9.42 -1.13
N ILE A 73 5.72 8.37 -1.51
CA ILE A 73 6.08 7.26 -0.59
C ILE A 73 6.95 7.78 0.57
N ASN A 74 7.95 8.59 0.28
CA ASN A 74 8.86 9.15 1.29
C ASN A 74 8.13 10.08 2.26
N ARG A 75 7.19 10.88 1.77
CA ARG A 75 6.34 11.72 2.61
C ARG A 75 5.48 10.86 3.55
N ALA A 76 4.82 9.84 3.04
CA ALA A 76 4.05 8.90 3.86
C ALA A 76 4.96 8.19 4.88
N ALA A 77 6.18 7.79 4.50
CA ALA A 77 7.16 7.19 5.41
C ALA A 77 7.55 8.13 6.55
N GLN A 78 7.71 9.44 6.28
CA GLN A 78 7.97 10.45 7.33
C GLN A 78 6.79 10.61 8.28
N GLU A 79 5.57 10.66 7.78
CA GLU A 79 4.34 10.74 8.57
C GLU A 79 4.12 9.48 9.43
N LEU A 80 4.53 8.30 8.94
CA LEU A 80 4.40 7.03 9.63
C LEU A 80 5.59 6.70 10.57
N ARG A 81 6.66 7.48 10.54
CA ARG A 81 7.84 7.26 11.39
C ARG A 81 7.52 7.18 12.89
N PRO A 82 6.60 8.01 13.46
CA PRO A 82 6.20 7.89 14.86
C PRO A 82 5.54 6.55 15.21
N PHE A 83 5.03 5.81 14.21
CA PHE A 83 4.43 4.48 14.37
C PHE A 83 5.44 3.34 14.16
N ASN A 84 6.75 3.65 14.18
CA ASN A 84 7.84 2.71 13.95
C ASN A 84 7.77 2.02 12.55
N VAL A 85 7.24 2.70 11.55
CA VAL A 85 7.26 2.25 10.15
C VAL A 85 8.52 2.77 9.45
N SER A 86 9.25 1.88 8.81
CA SER A 86 10.37 2.21 7.90
C SER A 86 10.07 1.76 6.48
N VAL A 87 10.59 2.48 5.51
CA VAL A 87 10.46 2.15 4.09
C VAL A 87 11.84 2.05 3.48
N ASP A 88 12.10 0.94 2.78
CA ASP A 88 13.33 0.71 2.04
C ASP A 88 13.03 0.36 0.57
N TYR A 89 13.94 0.72 -0.33
CA TYR A 89 13.76 0.54 -1.76
C TYR A 89 14.65 -0.56 -2.33
N LEU A 90 14.08 -1.36 -3.21
CA LEU A 90 14.76 -2.32 -4.06
C LEU A 90 14.51 -1.90 -5.52
N CYS A 91 15.34 -0.97 -6.00
CA CYS A 91 15.14 -0.41 -7.32
C CYS A 91 15.63 -1.34 -8.42
N TYR A 92 14.95 -1.33 -9.57
CA TYR A 92 15.30 -2.05 -10.78
C TYR A 92 15.33 -1.11 -12.00
N ARG A 93 16.02 -1.50 -13.07
CA ARG A 93 15.99 -0.75 -14.34
C ARG A 93 14.70 -1.07 -15.10
N HIS A 94 13.95 -0.04 -15.45
CA HIS A 94 12.77 -0.19 -16.31
C HIS A 94 13.17 -0.90 -17.62
N ALA A 95 12.35 -1.80 -18.15
CA ALA A 95 12.64 -2.62 -19.31
C ALA A 95 13.82 -3.63 -19.20
N ASP A 96 14.48 -3.77 -18.05
CA ASP A 96 15.51 -4.78 -17.81
C ASP A 96 14.96 -5.91 -16.92
N ARG A 97 14.56 -7.02 -17.57
CA ARG A 97 13.97 -8.19 -16.91
C ARG A 97 14.90 -8.79 -15.84
N LEU A 98 16.20 -8.88 -16.15
CA LEU A 98 17.20 -9.40 -15.20
C LEU A 98 17.35 -8.50 -13.97
N SER A 99 17.27 -7.19 -14.15
CA SER A 99 17.31 -6.24 -13.05
C SER A 99 16.09 -6.41 -12.14
N TYR A 100 14.90 -6.59 -12.72
CA TYR A 100 13.66 -6.83 -11.97
C TYR A 100 13.70 -8.17 -11.22
N GLU A 101 14.14 -9.24 -11.87
CA GLU A 101 14.31 -10.56 -11.26
C GLU A 101 15.28 -10.52 -10.07
N LYS A 102 16.39 -9.79 -10.20
CA LYS A 102 17.34 -9.57 -9.09
C LYS A 102 16.69 -8.83 -7.92
N ALA A 103 15.87 -7.82 -8.17
CA ALA A 103 15.14 -7.10 -7.13
C ALA A 103 14.15 -8.03 -6.41
N CYS A 104 13.38 -8.84 -7.15
CA CYS A 104 12.48 -9.86 -6.59
C CYS A 104 13.25 -10.91 -5.77
N THR A 105 14.39 -11.37 -6.26
CA THR A 105 15.24 -12.34 -5.54
C THR A 105 15.82 -11.75 -4.26
N ARG A 106 16.22 -10.48 -4.30
CA ARG A 106 16.72 -9.78 -3.12
C ARG A 106 15.61 -9.62 -2.07
N LEU A 107 14.39 -9.25 -2.48
CA LEU A 107 13.25 -9.12 -1.58
C LEU A 107 13.00 -10.42 -0.81
N ARG A 108 13.08 -11.58 -1.47
CA ARG A 108 12.87 -12.88 -0.82
C ARG A 108 13.88 -13.21 0.29
N LYS A 109 15.01 -12.52 0.32
CA LYS A 109 16.05 -12.67 1.35
C LYS A 109 15.93 -11.64 2.48
N GLU A 110 15.11 -10.64 2.30
CA GLU A 110 14.88 -9.57 3.27
C GLU A 110 13.67 -9.89 4.18
N ILE A 111 13.66 -9.27 5.34
CA ILE A 111 12.49 -9.31 6.24
C ILE A 111 11.63 -8.09 5.91
N ALA A 112 10.37 -8.33 5.58
CA ALA A 112 9.39 -7.29 5.33
C ALA A 112 8.07 -7.63 6.03
N ASP A 113 7.39 -6.62 6.57
CA ASP A 113 6.03 -6.75 7.09
C ASP A 113 4.98 -6.44 6.02
N ALA A 114 5.34 -5.67 5.00
CA ALA A 114 4.50 -5.38 3.83
C ALA A 114 5.37 -5.03 2.61
N VAL A 115 4.82 -5.16 1.41
CA VAL A 115 5.53 -4.87 0.17
C VAL A 115 4.69 -3.97 -0.74
N LEU A 116 5.32 -2.94 -1.30
CA LEU A 116 4.80 -2.12 -2.38
C LEU A 116 5.52 -2.54 -3.67
N ILE A 117 4.75 -2.91 -4.68
CA ILE A 117 5.28 -3.45 -5.93
C ILE A 117 4.83 -2.58 -7.10
N ALA A 118 5.80 -2.03 -7.85
CA ALA A 118 5.58 -1.54 -9.20
C ALA A 118 5.88 -2.68 -10.17
N PRO A 119 4.87 -3.42 -10.63
CA PRO A 119 5.10 -4.60 -11.45
C PRO A 119 5.51 -4.19 -12.86
N ASN A 120 6.53 -4.85 -13.42
CA ASN A 120 6.99 -4.59 -14.78
C ASN A 120 6.93 -5.84 -15.66
N PHE A 121 7.24 -7.00 -15.11
CA PHE A 121 7.21 -8.29 -15.81
C PHE A 121 6.23 -9.23 -15.10
N ARG A 122 5.20 -9.68 -15.84
CA ARG A 122 4.09 -10.45 -15.26
C ARG A 122 4.55 -11.74 -14.58
N GLU A 123 5.39 -12.52 -15.25
CA GLU A 123 5.83 -13.84 -14.76
C GLU A 123 6.61 -13.73 -13.45
N GLU A 124 7.58 -12.82 -13.39
CA GLU A 124 8.38 -12.57 -12.18
C GLU A 124 7.52 -12.02 -11.05
N THR A 125 6.57 -11.14 -11.40
CA THR A 125 5.63 -10.58 -10.41
C THR A 125 4.73 -11.67 -9.86
N MET A 126 4.14 -12.53 -10.68
CA MET A 126 3.32 -13.65 -10.22
C MET A 126 4.10 -14.60 -9.32
N SER A 127 5.36 -14.92 -9.68
CA SER A 127 6.25 -15.71 -8.84
C SER A 127 6.55 -15.04 -7.49
N LEU A 128 6.69 -13.71 -7.47
CA LEU A 128 6.92 -12.94 -6.25
C LEU A 128 5.66 -12.91 -5.37
N THR A 129 4.50 -12.64 -5.94
CA THR A 129 3.23 -12.57 -5.19
C THR A 129 2.89 -13.93 -4.56
N SER A 130 3.07 -15.04 -5.29
CA SER A 130 2.90 -16.39 -4.75
C SER A 130 3.82 -16.65 -3.53
N TYR A 131 5.06 -16.17 -3.58
CA TYR A 131 5.97 -16.25 -2.42
C TYR A 131 5.46 -15.42 -1.24
N LEU A 132 5.01 -14.17 -1.48
CA LEU A 132 4.49 -13.28 -0.43
C LEU A 132 3.24 -13.85 0.22
N GLU A 133 2.34 -14.40 -0.57
CA GLU A 133 1.12 -15.07 -0.11
C GLU A 133 1.43 -16.29 0.77
N GLY A 134 2.37 -17.13 0.34
CA GLY A 134 2.86 -18.27 1.12
C GLY A 134 3.49 -17.86 2.46
N LYS A 135 4.06 -16.67 2.54
CA LYS A 135 4.61 -16.06 3.76
C LYS A 135 3.59 -15.21 4.54
N LYS A 136 2.38 -15.01 4.01
CA LYS A 136 1.35 -14.12 4.56
C LYS A 136 1.83 -12.67 4.71
N ILE A 137 2.67 -12.21 3.78
CA ILE A 137 3.16 -10.83 3.71
C ILE A 137 2.20 -10.06 2.80
N PRO A 138 1.47 -9.06 3.32
CA PRO A 138 0.57 -8.24 2.51
C PRO A 138 1.35 -7.41 1.50
N TYR A 139 0.75 -7.18 0.33
CA TYR A 139 1.33 -6.34 -0.69
C TYR A 139 0.28 -5.51 -1.42
N VAL A 140 0.72 -4.41 -2.02
CA VAL A 140 -0.08 -3.53 -2.88
C VAL A 140 0.65 -3.32 -4.20
N PHE A 141 -0.12 -3.09 -5.27
CA PHE A 141 0.45 -2.67 -6.55
C PHE A 141 0.38 -1.15 -6.72
N VAL A 142 1.39 -0.60 -7.37
CA VAL A 142 1.47 0.81 -7.76
C VAL A 142 1.74 0.90 -9.25
N ASP A 143 1.05 1.86 -9.91
CA ASP A 143 1.13 2.18 -11.32
C ASP A 143 0.47 1.13 -12.24
N PHE A 144 0.76 -0.14 -12.08
CA PHE A 144 0.21 -1.22 -12.88
C PHE A 144 -0.44 -2.31 -12.03
N ASN A 145 -1.56 -2.87 -12.49
CA ASN A 145 -2.25 -3.97 -11.82
C ASN A 145 -1.92 -5.30 -12.50
N ILE A 146 -1.77 -6.34 -11.69
CA ILE A 146 -1.70 -7.73 -12.18
C ILE A 146 -2.93 -8.46 -11.66
N GLU A 147 -3.82 -8.81 -12.58
CA GLU A 147 -4.99 -9.63 -12.29
C GLU A 147 -4.61 -11.02 -11.79
N ASP A 148 -5.56 -11.73 -11.17
CA ASP A 148 -5.39 -13.07 -10.60
C ASP A 148 -4.35 -13.11 -9.46
N THR A 149 -4.29 -12.05 -8.65
CA THR A 149 -3.44 -11.96 -7.45
C THR A 149 -4.27 -11.55 -6.23
N HIS A 150 -3.72 -11.74 -5.03
CA HIS A 150 -4.35 -11.34 -3.77
C HIS A 150 -3.75 -10.04 -3.20
N ALA A 151 -3.43 -9.07 -4.07
CA ALA A 151 -3.02 -7.74 -3.64
C ALA A 151 -4.10 -7.10 -2.78
N LEU A 152 -3.73 -6.39 -1.70
CA LEU A 152 -4.68 -5.65 -0.86
C LEU A 152 -5.40 -4.57 -1.64
N CYS A 153 -4.69 -3.89 -2.52
CA CYS A 153 -5.24 -2.91 -3.44
C CYS A 153 -4.25 -2.62 -4.58
N TYR A 154 -4.74 -1.88 -5.55
CA TYR A 154 -3.98 -1.26 -6.62
C TYR A 154 -4.13 0.26 -6.51
N ILE A 155 -3.02 0.97 -6.66
CA ILE A 155 -2.96 2.43 -6.67
C ILE A 155 -2.34 2.86 -8.00
N GLY A 156 -3.14 3.44 -8.88
CA GLY A 156 -2.69 3.85 -10.20
C GLY A 156 -3.73 4.69 -10.92
N GLN A 157 -3.41 5.09 -12.14
CA GLN A 157 -4.30 5.85 -13.00
C GLN A 157 -5.31 4.91 -13.67
N ASP A 158 -6.51 5.41 -13.92
CA ASP A 158 -7.44 4.79 -14.86
C ASP A 158 -6.97 5.09 -16.30
N SER A 159 -6.13 4.20 -16.82
CA SER A 159 -5.52 4.33 -18.14
C SER A 159 -6.56 4.30 -19.25
N GLN A 160 -7.66 3.56 -19.08
CA GLN A 160 -8.74 3.48 -20.07
C GLN A 160 -9.46 4.83 -20.16
N THR A 161 -9.87 5.39 -19.03
CA THR A 161 -10.50 6.73 -19.01
C THR A 161 -9.54 7.80 -19.49
N SER A 162 -8.26 7.74 -19.14
CA SER A 162 -7.24 8.68 -19.61
C SER A 162 -7.08 8.64 -21.12
N GLY A 163 -6.96 7.44 -21.71
CA GLY A 163 -6.89 7.26 -23.17
C GLY A 163 -8.15 7.76 -23.90
N TYR A 164 -9.33 7.43 -23.37
CA TYR A 164 -10.60 7.91 -23.90
C TYR A 164 -10.70 9.45 -23.89
N MET A 165 -10.31 10.07 -22.78
CA MET A 165 -10.32 11.54 -22.65
C MET A 165 -9.32 12.20 -23.61
N ALA A 166 -8.12 11.64 -23.76
CA ALA A 166 -7.11 12.13 -24.70
C ALA A 166 -7.66 12.08 -26.14
N ALA A 167 -8.23 10.96 -26.57
CA ALA A 167 -8.86 10.83 -27.88
C ALA A 167 -9.98 11.86 -28.07
N LYS A 168 -10.87 12.03 -27.10
CA LYS A 168 -11.95 13.04 -27.19
C LYS A 168 -11.44 14.47 -27.33
N ILE A 169 -10.38 14.84 -26.61
CA ILE A 169 -9.79 16.18 -26.69
C ILE A 169 -9.19 16.40 -28.08
N LEU A 170 -8.46 15.42 -28.62
CA LEU A 170 -7.90 15.48 -29.97
C LEU A 170 -8.98 15.62 -31.02
N MET A 171 -10.04 14.81 -30.93
CA MET A 171 -11.15 14.83 -31.90
C MET A 171 -11.93 16.15 -31.89
N ARG A 172 -11.97 16.91 -30.81
CA ARG A 172 -12.60 18.25 -30.80
C ARG A 172 -11.94 19.25 -31.75
N LYS A 173 -10.65 19.08 -32.02
CA LYS A 173 -9.85 19.96 -32.88
C LYS A 173 -9.59 19.35 -34.25
N TYR A 174 -10.02 18.09 -34.46
CA TYR A 174 -9.85 17.40 -35.72
C TYR A 174 -10.65 18.08 -36.84
N LYS A 175 -10.00 18.34 -37.99
CA LYS A 175 -10.63 18.79 -39.23
C LYS A 175 -10.47 17.69 -40.27
N GLU A 176 -11.48 17.52 -41.09
CA GLU A 176 -11.45 16.55 -42.19
C GLU A 176 -10.19 16.74 -43.06
N GLY A 177 -9.46 15.67 -43.32
CA GLY A 177 -8.20 15.69 -44.08
C GLY A 177 -6.92 15.83 -43.22
N GLN A 178 -7.00 15.86 -41.89
CA GLN A 178 -5.83 15.79 -41.01
C GLN A 178 -5.53 14.35 -40.65
N GLU A 179 -4.25 13.99 -40.58
CA GLU A 179 -3.81 12.70 -40.04
C GLU A 179 -3.61 12.81 -38.53
N LEU A 180 -4.13 11.84 -37.76
CA LEU A 180 -3.83 11.62 -36.37
C LEU A 180 -2.79 10.50 -36.28
N ILE A 181 -1.60 10.82 -35.80
CA ILE A 181 -0.58 9.84 -35.44
C ILE A 181 -0.75 9.55 -33.94
N LEU A 182 -1.12 8.32 -33.61
CA LEU A 182 -1.27 7.81 -32.26
C LEU A 182 -0.03 7.03 -31.83
#